data_0efcd7f2c03c0188e6e4ab556bd40d0b
#
_entry.id   0efcd7f2c03c0188e6e4ab556bd40d0b
#
_cell.length_a   1.000
_cell.length_b   1.000
_cell.length_c   1.000
_cell.angle_alpha   90.00
_cell.angle_beta   90.00
_cell.angle_gamma   90.00
#
_symmetry.space_group_name_H-M   'P 1'
#
loop_
_entity.id
_entity.type
_entity.pdbx_description
1 polymer ?
#
loop_
_entity_poly.entity_id
_entity_poly.type
_entity_poly.pdbx_seq_one_letter_code
_entity_poly.pdbx_strand_id
1 'polypeptide(L)'
;MNLILREATSDDAEEMISYLNIVGGESDNLMHGHNGFNVPVEAVKRRIMAFHESDNSVIIIVLDGKDIIARAELDGYPATRMHHNAKLSISVRKDYWNRKIGTMLMTEIIDRARTMKLRNIELEVIADNTAAIALYHKMGFVDIGTYRDFWFVNDSYKDAVIMQKSL
;
A
#
# COMPACT_ATOMS: atom_id res chain seq x y z
N MET A 1 10.77 -12.29 -16.77
CA MET A 1 9.63 -11.68 -16.08
C MET A 1 8.88 -10.79 -17.06
N ASN A 2 7.61 -11.03 -17.26
CA ASN A 2 6.74 -10.13 -18.01
C ASN A 2 5.80 -9.45 -17.03
N LEU A 3 6.29 -8.35 -16.42
CA LEU A 3 5.53 -7.64 -15.38
C LEU A 3 4.49 -6.75 -16.04
N ILE A 4 3.25 -6.84 -15.53
CA ILE A 4 2.15 -5.97 -15.91
C ILE A 4 1.79 -5.11 -14.71
N LEU A 5 1.91 -3.79 -14.83
CA LEU A 5 1.45 -2.83 -13.85
C LEU A 5 0.14 -2.22 -14.34
N ARG A 6 -0.91 -2.29 -13.52
CA ARG A 6 -2.22 -1.74 -13.84
C ARG A 6 -3.06 -1.49 -12.59
N GLU A 7 -4.14 -0.79 -12.75
CA GLU A 7 -5.18 -0.67 -11.76
C GLU A 7 -5.89 -2.01 -11.54
N ALA A 8 -6.26 -2.29 -10.28
CA ALA A 8 -7.01 -3.48 -9.93
C ALA A 8 -8.46 -3.39 -10.43
N THR A 9 -9.01 -4.53 -10.82
CA THR A 9 -10.41 -4.69 -11.20
C THR A 9 -11.12 -5.66 -10.24
N SER A 10 -12.44 -5.70 -10.26
CA SER A 10 -13.22 -6.63 -9.42
C SER A 10 -12.85 -8.10 -9.65
N ASP A 11 -12.34 -8.44 -10.84
CA ASP A 11 -11.93 -9.80 -11.19
C ASP A 11 -10.65 -10.23 -10.46
N ASP A 12 -9.88 -9.28 -9.92
CA ASP A 12 -8.67 -9.55 -9.15
C ASP A 12 -8.95 -9.90 -7.68
N ALA A 13 -10.19 -9.88 -7.23
CA ALA A 13 -10.54 -9.96 -5.81
C ALA A 13 -10.06 -11.26 -5.13
N GLU A 14 -10.21 -12.42 -5.78
CA GLU A 14 -9.76 -13.70 -5.23
C GLU A 14 -8.24 -13.76 -5.12
N GLU A 15 -7.55 -13.35 -6.19
CA GLU A 15 -6.09 -13.31 -6.21
C GLU A 15 -5.54 -12.25 -5.25
N MET A 16 -6.25 -11.13 -5.05
CA MET A 16 -5.90 -10.12 -4.05
C MET A 16 -5.94 -10.68 -2.62
N ILE A 17 -6.94 -11.50 -2.29
CA ILE A 17 -7.03 -12.17 -0.98
C ILE A 17 -5.86 -13.15 -0.82
N SER A 18 -5.59 -13.97 -1.83
CA SER A 18 -4.44 -14.89 -1.86
C SER A 18 -3.13 -14.14 -1.64
N TYR A 19 -2.91 -13.09 -2.40
CA TYR A 19 -1.74 -12.22 -2.30
C TYR A 19 -1.56 -11.64 -0.89
N LEU A 20 -2.62 -11.05 -0.31
CA LEU A 20 -2.56 -10.42 1.02
C LEU A 20 -2.24 -11.42 2.12
N ASN A 21 -2.75 -12.65 2.02
CA ASN A 21 -2.42 -13.72 2.96
C ASN A 21 -0.97 -14.20 2.83
N ILE A 22 -0.44 -14.25 1.60
CA ILE A 22 0.96 -14.63 1.36
C ILE A 22 1.90 -13.56 1.94
N VAL A 23 1.75 -12.30 1.53
CA VAL A 23 2.65 -11.23 1.99
C VAL A 23 2.58 -10.99 3.48
N GLY A 24 1.40 -11.22 4.11
CA GLY A 24 1.23 -11.15 5.55
C GLY A 24 2.08 -12.18 6.31
N GLY A 25 2.42 -13.31 5.68
CA GLY A 25 3.33 -14.30 6.24
C GLY A 25 4.81 -14.07 5.93
N GLU A 26 5.11 -13.17 5.01
CA GLU A 26 6.49 -12.93 4.55
C GLU A 26 7.23 -11.86 5.37
N SER A 27 6.50 -11.06 6.16
CA SER A 27 7.08 -9.95 6.92
C SER A 27 6.16 -9.50 8.06
N ASP A 28 6.74 -9.05 9.16
CA ASP A 28 6.04 -8.47 10.31
C ASP A 28 5.66 -6.99 10.11
N ASN A 29 5.85 -6.47 8.91
CA ASN A 29 5.67 -5.04 8.59
C ASN A 29 4.27 -4.72 8.01
N LEU A 30 3.36 -5.69 7.99
CA LEU A 30 2.00 -5.53 7.47
C LEU A 30 0.96 -5.69 8.57
N MET A 31 -0.20 -5.05 8.41
CA MET A 31 -1.29 -5.08 9.40
C MET A 31 -1.85 -6.48 9.64
N HIS A 32 -1.74 -7.37 8.68
CA HIS A 32 -2.23 -8.74 8.74
C HIS A 32 -1.06 -9.71 8.70
N GLY A 33 -1.02 -10.65 9.63
CA GLY A 33 -0.09 -11.78 9.58
C GLY A 33 -0.52 -12.84 8.56
N HIS A 34 0.19 -13.97 8.55
CA HIS A 34 -0.12 -15.10 7.67
C HIS A 34 -1.58 -15.57 7.85
N ASN A 35 -2.32 -15.69 6.75
CA ASN A 35 -3.76 -16.04 6.74
C ASN A 35 -4.64 -15.12 7.61
N GLY A 36 -4.16 -13.94 7.96
CA GLY A 36 -4.89 -12.96 8.77
C GLY A 36 -5.90 -12.13 7.98
N PHE A 37 -5.85 -12.17 6.65
CA PHE A 37 -6.80 -11.46 5.80
C PHE A 37 -8.00 -12.35 5.47
N ASN A 38 -8.96 -12.38 6.39
CA ASN A 38 -10.18 -13.19 6.27
C ASN A 38 -11.38 -12.30 5.90
N VAL A 39 -11.42 -11.83 4.66
CA VAL A 39 -12.48 -10.96 4.14
C VAL A 39 -13.19 -11.68 2.99
N PRO A 40 -14.55 -11.67 2.95
CA PRO A 40 -15.30 -12.28 1.85
C PRO A 40 -14.93 -11.65 0.49
N VAL A 41 -14.84 -12.49 -0.55
CA VAL A 41 -14.51 -12.06 -1.93
C VAL A 41 -15.39 -10.89 -2.39
N GLU A 42 -16.70 -10.96 -2.12
CA GLU A 42 -17.65 -9.92 -2.49
C GLU A 42 -17.38 -8.57 -1.79
N ALA A 43 -16.81 -8.59 -0.58
CA ALA A 43 -16.41 -7.36 0.09
C ALA A 43 -15.16 -6.73 -0.56
N VAL A 44 -14.21 -7.57 -0.99
CA VAL A 44 -13.03 -7.11 -1.73
C VAL A 44 -13.43 -6.55 -3.10
N LYS A 45 -14.33 -7.23 -3.83
CA LYS A 45 -14.89 -6.71 -5.09
C LYS A 45 -15.53 -5.33 -4.92
N ARG A 46 -16.40 -5.18 -3.90
CA ARG A 46 -17.03 -3.87 -3.62
C ARG A 46 -15.99 -2.80 -3.29
N ARG A 47 -14.95 -3.13 -2.52
CA ARG A 47 -13.86 -2.18 -2.23
C ARG A 47 -13.13 -1.75 -3.50
N ILE A 48 -12.73 -2.69 -4.34
CA ILE A 48 -12.05 -2.39 -5.61
C ILE A 48 -12.95 -1.49 -6.49
N MET A 49 -14.23 -1.81 -6.61
CA MET A 49 -15.17 -0.98 -7.38
C MET A 49 -15.31 0.43 -6.81
N ALA A 50 -15.42 0.55 -5.48
CA ALA A 50 -15.51 1.85 -4.82
C ALA A 50 -14.25 2.71 -5.06
N PHE A 51 -13.08 2.09 -5.09
CA PHE A 51 -11.82 2.78 -5.41
C PHE A 51 -11.77 3.20 -6.88
N HIS A 52 -12.25 2.35 -7.79
CA HIS A 52 -12.30 2.66 -9.22
C HIS A 52 -13.26 3.83 -9.53
N GLU A 53 -14.35 3.96 -8.79
CA GLU A 53 -15.33 5.05 -8.92
C GLU A 53 -14.91 6.33 -8.17
N SER A 54 -13.87 6.26 -7.33
CA SER A 54 -13.38 7.38 -6.53
C SER A 54 -12.52 8.34 -7.37
N ASP A 55 -12.62 9.62 -7.08
CA ASP A 55 -11.76 10.65 -7.66
C ASP A 55 -10.48 10.93 -6.86
N ASN A 56 -10.33 10.28 -5.68
CA ASN A 56 -9.16 10.45 -4.80
C ASN A 56 -8.56 9.14 -4.26
N SER A 57 -9.01 7.98 -4.76
CA SER A 57 -8.51 6.66 -4.32
C SER A 57 -8.16 5.77 -5.51
N VAL A 58 -7.15 4.92 -5.37
CA VAL A 58 -6.77 3.96 -6.41
C VAL A 58 -6.05 2.75 -5.82
N ILE A 59 -6.24 1.59 -6.40
CA ILE A 59 -5.47 0.37 -6.12
C ILE A 59 -4.68 0.00 -7.38
N ILE A 60 -3.36 -0.02 -7.28
CA ILE A 60 -2.45 -0.45 -8.34
C ILE A 60 -1.83 -1.80 -7.97
N ILE A 61 -1.80 -2.71 -8.93
CA ILE A 61 -1.19 -4.03 -8.78
C ILE A 61 -0.11 -4.27 -9.82
N VAL A 62 0.83 -5.12 -9.46
CA VAL A 62 1.83 -5.67 -10.39
C VAL A 62 1.61 -7.17 -10.46
N LEU A 63 1.51 -7.67 -11.68
CA LEU A 63 1.35 -9.09 -11.99
C LEU A 63 2.64 -9.66 -12.62
N ASP A 64 2.98 -10.90 -12.28
CA ASP A 64 3.89 -11.76 -13.04
C ASP A 64 3.09 -12.99 -13.50
N GLY A 65 2.79 -13.05 -14.79
CA GLY A 65 1.78 -13.96 -15.30
C GLY A 65 0.37 -13.61 -14.79
N LYS A 66 -0.25 -14.50 -14.01
CA LYS A 66 -1.56 -14.30 -13.38
C LYS A 66 -1.48 -13.91 -11.91
N ASP A 67 -0.31 -14.05 -11.29
CA ASP A 67 -0.13 -13.89 -9.86
C ASP A 67 0.13 -12.42 -9.53
N ILE A 68 -0.58 -11.86 -8.56
CA ILE A 68 -0.27 -10.55 -8.00
C ILE A 68 1.02 -10.70 -7.17
N ILE A 69 2.01 -9.88 -7.47
CA ILE A 69 3.31 -9.89 -6.80
C ILE A 69 3.60 -8.62 -6.00
N ALA A 70 2.85 -7.57 -6.26
CA ALA A 70 2.96 -6.31 -5.53
C ALA A 70 1.66 -5.52 -5.65
N ARG A 71 1.40 -4.70 -4.63
CA ARG A 71 0.21 -3.84 -4.54
C ARG A 71 0.58 -2.53 -3.89
N ALA A 72 -0.01 -1.44 -4.39
CA ALA A 72 -0.06 -0.15 -3.72
C ALA A 72 -1.50 0.37 -3.73
N GLU A 73 -1.88 1.05 -2.66
CA GLU A 73 -3.21 1.63 -2.49
C GLU A 73 -3.08 3.06 -1.99
N LEU A 74 -3.75 3.99 -2.67
CA LEU A 74 -4.08 5.30 -2.14
C LEU A 74 -5.54 5.27 -1.69
N ASP A 75 -5.78 5.50 -0.41
CA ASP A 75 -7.10 5.60 0.21
C ASP A 75 -7.35 7.07 0.56
N GLY A 76 -8.13 7.74 -0.27
CA GLY A 76 -8.47 9.15 -0.10
C GLY A 76 -9.40 9.40 1.07
N TYR A 77 -9.20 10.51 1.76
CA TYR A 77 -10.12 10.89 2.84
C TYR A 77 -11.48 11.31 2.27
N PRO A 78 -12.59 10.76 2.78
CA PRO A 78 -13.92 11.03 2.23
C PRO A 78 -14.48 12.41 2.62
N ALA A 79 -13.96 13.01 3.71
CA ALA A 79 -14.45 14.30 4.20
C ALA A 79 -14.00 15.43 3.26
N THR A 80 -14.92 16.27 2.81
CA THR A 80 -14.69 17.35 1.83
C THR A 80 -13.49 18.24 2.16
N ARG A 81 -13.30 18.57 3.43
CA ARG A 81 -12.18 19.42 3.88
C ARG A 81 -10.83 18.71 3.90
N MET A 82 -10.81 17.38 3.79
CA MET A 82 -9.62 16.53 3.79
C MET A 82 -9.42 15.80 2.46
N HIS A 83 -10.31 15.98 1.50
CA HIS A 83 -10.41 15.23 0.26
C HIS A 83 -9.14 15.29 -0.61
N HIS A 84 -8.32 16.31 -0.40
CA HIS A 84 -7.03 16.51 -1.07
C HIS A 84 -5.88 15.70 -0.45
N ASN A 85 -6.16 14.84 0.52
CA ASN A 85 -5.18 13.97 1.17
C ASN A 85 -5.54 12.51 0.93
N ALA A 86 -4.55 11.65 0.89
CA ALA A 86 -4.72 10.20 0.84
C ALA A 86 -3.67 9.47 1.66
N LYS A 87 -4.05 8.33 2.18
CA LYS A 87 -3.16 7.40 2.89
C LYS A 87 -2.62 6.36 1.92
N LEU A 88 -1.32 6.13 1.97
CA LEU A 88 -0.64 5.13 1.15
C LEU A 88 -0.40 3.85 1.94
N SER A 89 -0.67 2.73 1.32
CA SER A 89 -0.13 1.43 1.71
C SER A 89 0.54 0.75 0.50
N ILE A 90 1.65 0.03 0.74
CA ILE A 90 2.39 -0.67 -0.29
C ILE A 90 2.95 -1.98 0.26
N SER A 91 2.93 -3.01 -0.55
CA SER A 91 3.57 -4.30 -0.26
C SER A 91 4.10 -4.96 -1.52
N VAL A 92 5.16 -5.74 -1.38
CA VAL A 92 5.80 -6.51 -2.46
C VAL A 92 6.14 -7.89 -1.90
N ARG A 93 5.85 -8.96 -2.63
CA ARG A 93 6.21 -10.33 -2.25
C ARG A 93 7.72 -10.47 -2.07
N LYS A 94 8.12 -11.23 -1.07
CA LYS A 94 9.52 -11.39 -0.65
C LYS A 94 10.44 -11.83 -1.77
N ASP A 95 10.00 -12.76 -2.61
CA ASP A 95 10.77 -13.26 -3.76
C ASP A 95 11.07 -12.20 -4.83
N TYR A 96 10.38 -11.06 -4.75
CA TYR A 96 10.49 -9.93 -5.67
C TYR A 96 11.18 -8.71 -5.05
N TRP A 97 11.68 -8.80 -3.82
CA TRP A 97 12.43 -7.72 -3.19
C TRP A 97 13.73 -7.42 -3.94
N ASN A 98 14.24 -6.21 -3.78
CA ASN A 98 15.48 -5.73 -4.42
C ASN A 98 15.45 -5.72 -5.96
N ARG A 99 14.27 -5.84 -6.57
CA ARG A 99 14.06 -5.80 -8.04
C ARG A 99 13.44 -4.47 -8.50
N LYS A 100 13.51 -3.42 -7.69
CA LYS A 100 12.97 -2.07 -7.97
C LYS A 100 11.44 -2.00 -8.14
N ILE A 101 10.69 -3.06 -7.82
CA ILE A 101 9.23 -3.09 -7.95
C ILE A 101 8.57 -2.08 -7.01
N GLY A 102 9.05 -1.95 -5.77
CA GLY A 102 8.58 -0.92 -4.86
C GLY A 102 8.79 0.50 -5.40
N THR A 103 9.93 0.77 -6.04
CA THR A 103 10.19 2.08 -6.69
C THR A 103 9.23 2.32 -7.85
N MET A 104 8.98 1.31 -8.68
CA MET A 104 8.05 1.38 -9.81
C MET A 104 6.62 1.67 -9.34
N LEU A 105 6.14 0.96 -8.31
CA LEU A 105 4.82 1.21 -7.72
C LEU A 105 4.72 2.60 -7.11
N MET A 106 5.74 3.05 -6.37
CA MET A 106 5.76 4.37 -5.76
C MET A 106 5.71 5.48 -6.82
N THR A 107 6.42 5.32 -7.94
CA THR A 107 6.37 6.26 -9.06
C THR A 107 4.97 6.35 -9.62
N GLU A 108 4.35 5.22 -9.97
CA GLU A 108 2.98 5.17 -10.49
C GLU A 108 1.96 5.81 -9.53
N ILE A 109 2.03 5.46 -8.24
CA ILE A 109 1.11 5.99 -7.22
C ILE A 109 1.24 7.51 -7.08
N ILE A 110 2.45 8.05 -7.09
CA ILE A 110 2.69 9.50 -7.02
C ILE A 110 2.12 10.20 -8.26
N ASP A 111 2.28 9.61 -9.44
CA ASP A 111 1.75 10.19 -10.68
C ASP A 111 0.22 10.11 -10.72
N ARG A 112 -0.39 9.03 -10.22
CA ARG A 112 -1.84 8.95 -10.04
C ARG A 112 -2.36 10.01 -9.06
N ALA A 113 -1.69 10.18 -7.93
CA ALA A 113 -2.05 11.19 -6.93
C ALA A 113 -2.04 12.61 -7.52
N ARG A 114 -1.04 12.93 -8.35
CA ARG A 114 -0.98 14.22 -9.07
C ARG A 114 -2.14 14.37 -10.05
N THR A 115 -2.46 13.32 -10.82
CA THR A 115 -3.58 13.32 -11.76
C THR A 115 -4.92 13.54 -11.05
N MET A 116 -5.09 12.95 -9.86
CA MET A 116 -6.24 13.13 -8.98
C MET A 116 -6.24 14.48 -8.24
N LYS A 117 -5.21 15.33 -8.44
CA LYS A 117 -5.05 16.62 -7.77
C LYS A 117 -4.98 16.52 -6.24
N LEU A 118 -4.47 15.42 -5.72
CA LEU A 118 -4.15 15.30 -4.31
C LEU A 118 -3.03 16.27 -3.95
N ARG A 119 -3.07 16.77 -2.71
CA ARG A 119 -2.06 17.69 -2.17
C ARG A 119 -1.00 16.98 -1.36
N ASN A 120 -1.43 15.97 -0.58
CA ASN A 120 -0.54 15.23 0.30
C ASN A 120 -0.83 13.73 0.23
N ILE A 121 0.24 12.95 0.32
CA ILE A 121 0.20 11.53 0.58
C ILE A 121 0.85 11.28 1.93
N GLU A 122 0.20 10.51 2.80
CA GLU A 122 0.75 10.11 4.09
C GLU A 122 0.80 8.60 4.25
N LEU A 123 1.68 8.12 5.10
CA LEU A 123 1.79 6.71 5.47
C LEU A 123 2.31 6.56 6.90
N GLU A 124 2.05 5.39 7.49
CA GLU A 124 2.76 4.93 8.68
C GLU A 124 3.63 3.73 8.34
N VAL A 125 4.81 3.69 8.90
CA VAL A 125 5.76 2.58 8.72
C VAL A 125 6.37 2.19 10.07
N ILE A 126 6.46 0.88 10.34
CA ILE A 126 7.14 0.39 11.54
C ILE A 126 8.57 0.95 11.57
N ALA A 127 9.00 1.50 12.70
CA ALA A 127 10.29 2.18 12.85
C ALA A 127 11.49 1.29 12.50
N ASP A 128 11.36 -0.01 12.71
CA ASP A 128 12.40 -1.00 12.39
C ASP A 128 12.46 -1.36 10.89
N ASN A 129 11.48 -0.95 10.08
CA ASN A 129 11.46 -1.21 8.64
C ASN A 129 12.32 -0.20 7.86
N THR A 130 13.64 -0.27 8.09
CA THR A 130 14.62 0.67 7.52
C THR A 130 14.63 0.67 5.99
N ALA A 131 14.36 -0.47 5.36
CA ALA A 131 14.33 -0.58 3.90
C ALA A 131 13.15 0.21 3.29
N ALA A 132 11.95 0.12 3.89
CA ALA A 132 10.80 0.89 3.44
C ALA A 132 10.99 2.39 3.72
N ILE A 133 11.50 2.76 4.90
CA ILE A 133 11.81 4.16 5.26
C ILE A 133 12.79 4.77 4.24
N ALA A 134 13.86 4.04 3.89
CA ALA A 134 14.83 4.50 2.90
C ALA A 134 14.18 4.68 1.50
N LEU A 135 13.26 3.78 1.11
CA LEU A 135 12.50 3.94 -0.14
C LEU A 135 11.64 5.20 -0.10
N TYR A 136 10.91 5.43 0.99
CA TYR A 136 10.02 6.59 1.11
C TYR A 136 10.81 7.90 1.11
N HIS A 137 11.92 8.00 1.83
CA HIS A 137 12.82 9.16 1.76
C HIS A 137 13.31 9.42 0.34
N LYS A 138 13.75 8.37 -0.38
CA LYS A 138 14.18 8.46 -1.78
C LYS A 138 13.05 8.97 -2.69
N MET A 139 11.81 8.66 -2.39
CA MET A 139 10.62 9.11 -3.12
C MET A 139 10.14 10.51 -2.67
N GLY A 140 10.86 11.16 -1.75
CA GLY A 140 10.60 12.52 -1.29
C GLY A 140 9.57 12.64 -0.18
N PHE A 141 9.32 11.57 0.57
CA PHE A 141 8.59 11.62 1.84
C PHE A 141 9.51 12.15 2.95
N VAL A 142 8.92 12.86 3.90
CA VAL A 142 9.59 13.38 5.09
C VAL A 142 8.88 12.87 6.35
N ASP A 143 9.63 12.68 7.42
CA ASP A 143 9.09 12.28 8.71
C ASP A 143 8.35 13.47 9.33
N ILE A 144 7.11 13.27 9.76
CA ILE A 144 6.28 14.31 10.39
C ILE A 144 5.89 13.99 11.83
N GLY A 145 6.13 12.78 12.28
CA GLY A 145 5.82 12.36 13.63
C GLY A 145 6.09 10.89 13.90
N THR A 146 5.78 10.46 15.12
CA THR A 146 5.90 9.07 15.56
C THR A 146 4.71 8.71 16.42
N TYR A 147 4.06 7.60 16.12
CA TYR A 147 3.14 6.93 17.04
C TYR A 147 3.94 5.96 17.91
N ARG A 148 3.89 6.11 19.21
CA ARG A 148 4.54 5.21 20.15
C ARG A 148 3.68 3.99 20.40
N ASP A 149 4.33 2.80 20.49
CA ASP A 149 3.68 1.53 20.80
C ASP A 149 2.49 1.23 19.88
N PHE A 150 2.58 1.61 18.60
CA PHE A 150 1.46 1.58 17.65
C PHE A 150 1.20 0.18 17.09
N TRP A 151 2.24 -0.63 16.94
CA TRP A 151 2.16 -1.99 16.46
C TRP A 151 2.48 -2.97 17.59
N PHE A 152 1.75 -4.09 17.64
CA PHE A 152 2.06 -5.20 18.52
C PHE A 152 2.39 -6.43 17.68
N VAL A 153 3.65 -6.81 17.65
CA VAL A 153 4.18 -7.89 16.80
C VAL A 153 5.20 -8.70 17.60
N ASN A 154 5.07 -10.02 17.57
CA ASN A 154 5.96 -10.95 18.27
C ASN A 154 6.14 -10.58 19.75
N ASP A 155 5.02 -10.41 20.46
CA ASP A 155 4.95 -10.03 21.88
C ASP A 155 5.72 -8.75 22.24
N SER A 156 5.89 -7.86 21.27
CA SER A 156 6.60 -6.59 21.43
C SER A 156 5.83 -5.43 20.81
N TYR A 157 5.80 -4.32 21.52
CA TYR A 157 5.30 -3.06 20.98
C TYR A 157 6.35 -2.39 20.11
N LYS A 158 5.92 -1.83 19.00
CA LYS A 158 6.76 -1.14 18.02
C LYS A 158 6.19 0.24 17.71
N ASP A 159 7.08 1.20 17.60
CA ASP A 159 6.73 2.54 17.14
C ASP A 159 6.46 2.55 15.64
N ALA A 160 5.66 3.51 15.17
CA ALA A 160 5.49 3.79 13.76
C ALA A 160 5.94 5.23 13.44
N VAL A 161 6.78 5.37 12.42
CA VAL A 161 7.11 6.66 11.84
C VAL A 161 5.96 7.10 10.94
N ILE A 162 5.48 8.32 11.10
CA ILE A 162 4.50 8.94 10.23
C ILE A 162 5.27 9.76 9.20
N MET A 163 5.04 9.47 7.93
CA MET A 163 5.71 10.17 6.85
C MET A 163 4.70 10.82 5.91
N GLN A 164 5.05 11.95 5.33
CA GLN A 164 4.22 12.69 4.40
C GLN A 164 5.02 13.16 3.20
N LYS A 165 4.38 13.16 2.05
CA LYS A 165 4.86 13.81 0.83
C LYS A 165 3.84 14.83 0.36
N SER A 166 4.28 16.09 0.18
CA SER A 166 3.52 17.10 -0.57
C SER A 166 3.80 16.97 -2.07
N LEU A 167 2.76 17.12 -2.89
CA LEU A 167 2.77 16.91 -4.35
C LEU A 167 2.86 18.23 -5.14
#